data_1af131145b875e82ad5741223fa4a150
#
_entry.id   1af131145b875e82ad5741223fa4a150
#
_cell.length_a   1.000
_cell.length_b   1.000
_cell.length_c   1.000
_cell.angle_alpha   90.00
_cell.angle_beta   90.00
_cell.angle_gamma   90.00
#
_symmetry.space_group_name_H-M   'P 1'
#
loop_
_entity.id
_entity.type
_entity.pdbx_description
1 polymer ?
#
loop_
_entity_poly.entity_id
_entity_poly.type
_entity_poly.pdbx_seq_one_letter_code
_entity_poly.pdbx_strand_id
1 'polypeptide(L)'
;MYPEKSIHVDGGINDEIGFIMRILGVQSVVSGSFLVKNDIAKSLLKLKSSVFNSKLKVKEFMMTKDETPIIKEFSSFQEVLVKINEFGFGYVLLENKKKEFVGIISMADIRKGLINNDFDIDNIKVKDIINYKPVSVESDRDINYMLKTIQNHEFLISFIPIIDNRKIRGSITFFNLINSES
;
A
#
# COMPACT_ATOMS: atom_id res chain seq x y z
N MET A 1 -13.67 -12.76 4.16
CA MET A 1 -12.63 -12.75 5.19
C MET A 1 -12.86 -13.98 6.07
N TYR A 2 -11.84 -14.78 6.34
CA TYR A 2 -11.96 -15.96 7.21
C TYR A 2 -11.28 -15.62 8.56
N PRO A 3 -11.99 -15.01 9.51
CA PRO A 3 -11.40 -14.47 10.75
C PRO A 3 -10.80 -15.55 11.67
N GLU A 4 -11.15 -16.82 11.43
CA GLU A 4 -10.69 -17.96 12.24
C GLU A 4 -9.41 -18.63 11.72
N LYS A 5 -8.89 -18.23 10.54
CA LYS A 5 -7.68 -18.84 9.98
C LYS A 5 -6.45 -18.05 10.42
N SER A 6 -5.53 -18.71 11.13
CA SER A 6 -4.22 -18.15 11.42
C SER A 6 -3.35 -18.11 10.16
N ILE A 7 -2.67 -17.00 9.97
CA ILE A 7 -1.68 -16.83 8.91
C ILE A 7 -0.31 -17.09 9.51
N HIS A 8 0.44 -18.01 8.91
CA HIS A 8 1.81 -18.33 9.26
C HIS A 8 2.70 -18.02 8.07
N VAL A 9 3.82 -17.33 8.32
CA VAL A 9 4.78 -16.96 7.28
C VAL A 9 6.15 -17.54 7.62
N ASP A 10 6.77 -18.22 6.65
CA ASP A 10 8.10 -18.79 6.75
C ASP A 10 8.97 -18.30 5.59
N GLY A 11 10.25 -18.05 5.90
CA GLY A 11 11.26 -17.62 4.94
C GLY A 11 11.57 -16.13 4.99
N GLY A 12 12.87 -15.80 5.01
CA GLY A 12 13.36 -14.41 4.93
C GLY A 12 13.00 -13.49 6.10
N ILE A 13 12.45 -14.00 7.20
CA ILE A 13 12.01 -13.19 8.34
C ILE A 13 13.20 -12.66 9.13
N ASN A 14 13.38 -11.35 9.10
CA ASN A 14 14.25 -10.56 9.99
C ASN A 14 13.38 -9.71 10.94
N ASP A 15 13.98 -8.80 11.71
CA ASP A 15 13.27 -7.90 12.64
C ASP A 15 12.32 -6.94 11.92
N GLU A 16 12.70 -6.42 10.74
CA GLU A 16 11.88 -5.53 9.91
C GLU A 16 10.66 -6.25 9.32
N ILE A 17 10.92 -7.35 8.62
CA ILE A 17 9.84 -8.15 8.01
C ILE A 17 8.91 -8.71 9.09
N GLY A 18 9.45 -9.19 10.20
CA GLY A 18 8.67 -9.67 11.33
C GLY A 18 7.76 -8.60 11.93
N PHE A 19 8.21 -7.36 11.98
CA PHE A 19 7.41 -6.22 12.41
C PHE A 19 6.29 -5.90 11.40
N ILE A 20 6.60 -5.84 10.10
CA ILE A 20 5.62 -5.60 9.02
C ILE A 20 4.54 -6.70 9.02
N MET A 21 4.95 -7.97 9.10
CA MET A 21 4.01 -9.10 9.12
C MET A 21 3.06 -9.03 10.32
N ARG A 22 3.54 -8.61 11.47
CA ARG A 22 2.72 -8.42 12.67
C ARG A 22 1.68 -7.31 12.49
N ILE A 23 2.07 -6.20 11.86
CA ILE A 23 1.14 -5.10 11.52
C ILE A 23 0.06 -5.58 10.56
N LEU A 24 0.41 -6.45 9.61
CA LEU A 24 -0.53 -7.05 8.67
C LEU A 24 -1.45 -8.12 9.31
N GLY A 25 -1.32 -8.35 10.62
CA GLY A 25 -2.16 -9.31 11.33
C GLY A 25 -1.72 -10.76 11.19
N VAL A 26 -0.47 -11.01 10.78
CA VAL A 26 0.13 -12.36 10.78
C VAL A 26 0.34 -12.80 12.22
N GLN A 27 -0.21 -13.98 12.57
CA GLN A 27 -0.17 -14.50 13.93
C GLN A 27 1.14 -15.21 14.26
N SER A 28 1.82 -15.76 13.25
CA SER A 28 3.05 -16.52 13.45
C SER A 28 4.04 -16.30 12.32
N VAL A 29 5.30 -16.09 12.68
CA VAL A 29 6.41 -16.01 11.74
C VAL A 29 7.50 -16.99 12.10
N VAL A 30 8.13 -17.63 11.11
CA VAL A 30 9.27 -18.53 11.29
C VAL A 30 10.53 -17.81 10.82
N SER A 31 11.50 -17.69 11.72
CA SER A 31 12.78 -17.03 11.45
C SER A 31 13.93 -17.97 11.79
N GLY A 32 14.59 -18.50 10.79
CA GLY A 32 15.75 -19.39 10.95
C GLY A 32 17.08 -18.64 10.84
N SER A 33 17.40 -18.19 9.62
CA SER A 33 18.71 -17.59 9.31
C SER A 33 19.05 -16.35 10.13
N PHE A 34 18.07 -15.50 10.40
CA PHE A 34 18.26 -14.30 11.21
C PHE A 34 18.62 -14.62 12.65
N LEU A 35 18.02 -15.68 13.24
CA LEU A 35 18.34 -16.13 14.60
C LEU A 35 19.71 -16.81 14.67
N VAL A 36 20.02 -17.68 13.70
CA VAL A 36 21.25 -18.49 13.71
C VAL A 36 22.51 -17.70 13.37
N LYS A 37 22.39 -16.70 12.47
CA LYS A 37 23.53 -15.85 12.06
C LYS A 37 23.91 -14.77 13.09
N ASN A 38 23.06 -14.50 14.07
CA ASN A 38 23.24 -13.46 15.06
C ASN A 38 23.17 -14.02 16.49
N ASP A 39 23.35 -13.15 17.49
CA ASP A 39 23.05 -13.48 18.87
C ASP A 39 21.56 -13.78 19.04
N ILE A 40 21.24 -15.03 19.38
CA ILE A 40 19.84 -15.52 19.43
C ILE A 40 19.00 -14.70 20.40
N ALA A 41 19.52 -14.36 21.59
CA ALA A 41 18.76 -13.62 22.58
C ALA A 41 18.43 -12.20 22.12
N LYS A 42 19.42 -11.52 21.54
CA LYS A 42 19.22 -10.17 20.96
C LYS A 42 18.29 -10.20 19.76
N SER A 43 18.41 -11.20 18.89
CA SER A 43 17.57 -11.37 17.73
C SER A 43 16.11 -11.66 18.09
N LEU A 44 15.87 -12.49 19.10
CA LEU A 44 14.53 -12.72 19.64
C LEU A 44 13.91 -11.46 20.25
N LEU A 45 14.70 -10.66 20.97
CA LEU A 45 14.23 -9.38 21.51
C LEU A 45 13.85 -8.41 20.38
N LYS A 46 14.65 -8.33 19.32
CA LYS A 46 14.34 -7.52 18.14
C LYS A 46 13.06 -7.99 17.45
N LEU A 47 12.92 -9.30 17.20
CA LEU A 47 11.70 -9.87 16.60
C LEU A 47 10.44 -9.63 17.45
N LYS A 48 10.58 -9.59 18.78
CA LYS A 48 9.47 -9.31 19.71
C LYS A 48 9.21 -7.82 19.92
N SER A 49 10.16 -6.98 19.57
CA SER A 49 10.02 -5.53 19.73
C SER A 49 8.86 -5.01 18.88
N SER A 50 8.01 -4.19 19.51
CA SER A 50 6.98 -3.42 18.80
C SER A 50 7.51 -2.08 18.30
N VAL A 51 8.77 -1.78 18.55
CA VAL A 51 9.43 -0.54 18.13
C VAL A 51 10.41 -0.88 17.02
N PHE A 52 10.09 -0.41 15.85
CA PHE A 52 10.96 -0.48 14.69
C PHE A 52 11.87 0.77 14.69
N ASN A 53 13.16 0.57 14.81
CA ASN A 53 14.14 1.67 14.83
C ASN A 53 14.79 1.91 13.47
N SER A 54 14.04 1.77 12.38
CA SER A 54 14.55 2.12 11.08
C SER A 54 14.51 3.64 10.86
N LYS A 55 15.60 4.17 10.33
CA LYS A 55 15.67 5.54 9.82
C LYS A 55 15.26 5.63 8.35
N LEU A 56 14.85 4.49 7.77
CA LEU A 56 14.45 4.39 6.36
C LEU A 56 13.29 5.32 6.07
N LYS A 57 13.44 6.16 5.06
CA LYS A 57 12.41 7.07 4.61
C LYS A 57 11.57 6.45 3.50
N VAL A 58 10.33 6.84 3.43
CA VAL A 58 9.37 6.38 2.42
C VAL A 58 9.93 6.50 1.00
N LYS A 59 10.62 7.60 0.68
CA LYS A 59 11.23 7.84 -0.64
C LYS A 59 12.31 6.84 -1.05
N GLU A 60 12.88 6.08 -0.09
CA GLU A 60 13.98 5.15 -0.35
C GLU A 60 13.49 3.78 -0.86
N PHE A 61 12.19 3.47 -0.69
CA PHE A 61 11.60 2.19 -1.09
C PHE A 61 10.25 2.31 -1.81
N MET A 62 9.73 3.53 -2.00
CA MET A 62 8.49 3.73 -2.77
C MET A 62 8.73 3.47 -4.26
N MET A 63 7.68 3.06 -4.95
CA MET A 63 7.62 3.14 -6.41
C MET A 63 7.66 4.60 -6.83
N THR A 64 8.42 4.88 -7.87
CA THR A 64 8.51 6.23 -8.46
C THR A 64 7.20 6.61 -9.14
N LYS A 65 7.10 7.87 -9.54
CA LYS A 65 5.93 8.36 -10.28
C LYS A 65 5.70 7.58 -11.58
N ASP A 66 6.76 7.18 -12.28
CA ASP A 66 6.66 6.48 -13.57
C ASP A 66 6.27 5.01 -13.40
N GLU A 67 6.51 4.43 -12.23
CA GLU A 67 6.10 3.07 -11.85
C GLU A 67 4.69 3.03 -11.24
N THR A 68 4.07 4.18 -11.00
CA THR A 68 2.76 4.32 -10.37
C THR A 68 1.68 4.55 -11.42
N PRO A 69 0.54 3.81 -11.38
CA PRO A 69 -0.56 4.04 -12.32
C PRO A 69 -1.24 5.38 -12.05
N ILE A 70 -1.06 6.34 -12.95
CA ILE A 70 -1.62 7.69 -12.86
C ILE A 70 -2.43 7.99 -14.11
N ILE A 71 -3.63 8.57 -13.91
CA ILE A 71 -4.51 9.05 -14.96
C ILE A 71 -4.98 10.49 -14.67
N LYS A 72 -5.65 11.11 -15.63
CA LYS A 72 -6.28 12.41 -15.43
C LYS A 72 -7.66 12.28 -14.77
N GLU A 73 -8.05 13.26 -13.96
CA GLU A 73 -9.37 13.29 -13.30
C GLU A 73 -10.56 13.25 -14.25
N PHE A 74 -10.35 13.63 -15.53
CA PHE A 74 -11.36 13.65 -16.58
C PHE A 74 -11.26 12.45 -17.54
N SER A 75 -10.42 11.46 -17.22
CA SER A 75 -10.34 10.21 -17.98
C SER A 75 -11.67 9.44 -17.94
N SER A 76 -11.93 8.68 -19.00
CA SER A 76 -13.11 7.81 -19.08
C SER A 76 -12.97 6.60 -18.14
N PHE A 77 -14.11 5.96 -17.83
CA PHE A 77 -14.10 4.73 -17.03
C PHE A 77 -13.30 3.60 -17.72
N GLN A 78 -13.36 3.54 -19.05
CA GLN A 78 -12.58 2.59 -19.82
C GLN A 78 -11.06 2.82 -19.65
N GLU A 79 -10.59 4.08 -19.68
CA GLU A 79 -9.18 4.42 -19.44
C GLU A 79 -8.74 4.02 -18.03
N VAL A 80 -9.60 4.15 -17.02
CA VAL A 80 -9.35 3.64 -15.66
C VAL A 80 -9.07 2.13 -15.68
N LEU A 81 -9.95 1.35 -16.31
CA LEU A 81 -9.82 -0.11 -16.39
C LEU A 81 -8.55 -0.53 -17.14
N VAL A 82 -8.28 0.11 -18.28
CA VAL A 82 -7.07 -0.15 -19.06
C VAL A 82 -5.81 0.12 -18.24
N LYS A 83 -5.75 1.26 -17.53
CA LYS A 83 -4.60 1.63 -16.73
C LYS A 83 -4.38 0.68 -15.54
N ILE A 84 -5.44 0.26 -14.87
CA ILE A 84 -5.35 -0.75 -13.79
C ILE A 84 -4.82 -2.08 -14.33
N ASN A 85 -5.30 -2.51 -15.50
CA ASN A 85 -4.87 -3.75 -16.11
C ASN A 85 -3.40 -3.70 -16.58
N GLU A 86 -2.97 -2.56 -17.13
CA GLU A 86 -1.59 -2.33 -17.59
C GLU A 86 -0.57 -2.48 -16.46
N PHE A 87 -0.85 -1.91 -15.29
CA PHE A 87 0.05 -1.94 -14.14
C PHE A 87 -0.15 -3.16 -13.22
N GLY A 88 -1.33 -3.77 -13.22
CA GLY A 88 -1.64 -4.95 -12.40
C GLY A 88 -1.81 -4.70 -10.89
N PHE A 89 -1.83 -3.45 -10.43
CA PHE A 89 -1.86 -3.11 -9.00
C PHE A 89 -3.26 -2.98 -8.38
N GLY A 90 -4.32 -3.00 -9.19
CA GLY A 90 -5.69 -2.90 -8.72
C GLY A 90 -6.13 -1.52 -8.22
N TYR A 91 -5.41 -0.46 -8.59
CA TYR A 91 -5.75 0.93 -8.32
C TYR A 91 -5.15 1.87 -9.37
N VAL A 92 -5.66 3.11 -9.42
CA VAL A 92 -5.04 4.24 -10.13
C VAL A 92 -5.11 5.50 -9.28
N LEU A 93 -4.10 6.35 -9.39
CA LEU A 93 -4.09 7.69 -8.81
C LEU A 93 -4.58 8.70 -9.86
N LEU A 94 -5.26 9.74 -9.41
CA LEU A 94 -5.77 10.77 -10.30
C LEU A 94 -5.06 12.10 -10.06
N GLU A 95 -4.69 12.76 -11.16
CA GLU A 95 -4.15 14.13 -11.12
C GLU A 95 -5.00 15.09 -11.98
N ASN A 96 -5.11 16.34 -11.55
CA ASN A 96 -5.78 17.40 -12.29
C ASN A 96 -4.88 17.99 -13.40
N LYS A 97 -5.41 19.01 -14.13
CA LYS A 97 -4.66 19.71 -15.18
C LYS A 97 -3.36 20.38 -14.68
N LYS A 98 -3.29 20.73 -13.38
CA LYS A 98 -2.09 21.31 -12.74
C LYS A 98 -1.12 20.25 -12.23
N LYS A 99 -1.36 18.96 -12.52
CA LYS A 99 -0.62 17.80 -11.99
C LYS A 99 -0.67 17.71 -10.47
N GLU A 100 -1.78 18.15 -9.86
CA GLU A 100 -2.05 17.98 -8.44
C GLU A 100 -2.86 16.71 -8.22
N PHE A 101 -2.60 16.03 -7.11
CA PHE A 101 -3.33 14.84 -6.68
C PHE A 101 -4.80 15.17 -6.40
N VAL A 102 -5.70 14.38 -6.96
CA VAL A 102 -7.15 14.51 -6.79
C VAL A 102 -7.71 13.43 -5.88
N GLY A 103 -7.26 12.20 -6.06
CA GLY A 103 -7.77 11.05 -5.33
C GLY A 103 -7.32 9.73 -5.94
N ILE A 104 -7.97 8.67 -5.56
CA ILE A 104 -7.67 7.31 -5.98
C ILE A 104 -8.93 6.58 -6.40
N ILE A 105 -8.80 5.65 -7.34
CA ILE A 105 -9.83 4.66 -7.66
C ILE A 105 -9.21 3.28 -7.48
N SER A 106 -9.83 2.45 -6.66
CA SER A 106 -9.47 1.06 -6.43
C SER A 106 -10.47 0.10 -7.08
N MET A 107 -10.10 -1.19 -7.17
CA MET A 107 -11.04 -2.24 -7.58
C MET A 107 -12.30 -2.30 -6.69
N ALA A 108 -12.20 -1.90 -5.42
CA ALA A 108 -13.36 -1.80 -4.54
C ALA A 108 -14.31 -0.67 -4.96
N ASP A 109 -13.76 0.47 -5.40
CA ASP A 109 -14.54 1.60 -5.87
C ASP A 109 -15.20 1.29 -7.23
N ILE A 110 -14.48 0.63 -8.13
CA ILE A 110 -15.01 0.12 -9.41
C ILE A 110 -16.18 -0.82 -9.17
N ARG A 111 -16.01 -1.81 -8.27
CA ARG A 111 -17.08 -2.75 -7.93
C ARG A 111 -18.32 -2.04 -7.39
N LYS A 112 -18.15 -1.06 -6.50
CA LYS A 112 -19.26 -0.24 -5.99
C LYS A 112 -19.92 0.56 -7.11
N GLY A 113 -19.13 1.16 -8.00
CA GLY A 113 -19.63 1.89 -9.16
C GLY A 113 -20.48 1.01 -10.08
N LEU A 114 -20.03 -0.20 -10.37
CA LEU A 114 -20.79 -1.18 -11.17
C LEU A 114 -22.13 -1.53 -10.52
N ILE A 115 -22.12 -1.86 -9.22
CA ILE A 115 -23.35 -2.21 -8.49
C ILE A 115 -24.33 -1.02 -8.48
N ASN A 116 -23.86 0.19 -8.22
CA ASN A 116 -24.69 1.39 -8.13
C ASN A 116 -25.29 1.85 -9.47
N ASN A 117 -24.75 1.36 -10.59
CA ASN A 117 -25.25 1.66 -11.94
C ASN A 117 -25.80 0.40 -12.64
N ASP A 118 -26.29 -0.58 -11.89
CA ASP A 118 -26.89 -1.81 -12.42
C ASP A 118 -26.01 -2.52 -13.46
N PHE A 119 -24.69 -2.47 -13.27
CA PHE A 119 -23.66 -2.99 -14.17
C PHE A 119 -23.63 -2.33 -15.56
N ASP A 120 -24.29 -1.19 -15.75
CA ASP A 120 -24.20 -0.39 -16.97
C ASP A 120 -22.92 0.46 -16.94
N ILE A 121 -21.92 0.00 -17.69
CA ILE A 121 -20.58 0.60 -17.76
C ILE A 121 -20.64 2.01 -18.37
N ASP A 122 -21.53 2.26 -19.32
CA ASP A 122 -21.63 3.53 -20.03
C ASP A 122 -22.15 4.66 -19.13
N ASN A 123 -22.87 4.31 -18.07
CA ASN A 123 -23.41 5.26 -17.10
C ASN A 123 -22.43 5.58 -15.95
N ILE A 124 -21.31 4.86 -15.82
CA ILE A 124 -20.34 5.10 -14.73
C ILE A 124 -19.52 6.36 -15.04
N LYS A 125 -19.73 7.38 -14.23
CA LYS A 125 -18.90 8.60 -14.27
C LYS A 125 -17.72 8.44 -13.30
N VAL A 126 -16.52 8.62 -13.80
CA VAL A 126 -15.29 8.48 -13.00
C VAL A 126 -15.32 9.31 -11.72
N LYS A 127 -15.84 10.55 -11.79
CA LYS A 127 -15.97 11.44 -10.62
C LYS A 127 -16.80 10.87 -9.45
N ASP A 128 -17.73 9.96 -9.75
CA ASP A 128 -18.65 9.40 -8.75
C ASP A 128 -18.05 8.19 -8.01
N ILE A 129 -16.92 7.68 -8.52
CA ILE A 129 -16.20 6.54 -7.93
C ILE A 129 -14.83 6.92 -7.36
N ILE A 130 -14.43 8.20 -7.44
CA ILE A 130 -13.17 8.67 -6.85
C ILE A 130 -13.28 8.70 -5.33
N ASN A 131 -12.33 8.05 -4.64
CA ASN A 131 -12.06 8.34 -3.25
C ASN A 131 -11.16 9.59 -3.19
N TYR A 132 -11.75 10.72 -2.82
CA TYR A 132 -11.07 12.02 -2.73
C TYR A 132 -10.23 12.20 -1.45
N LYS A 133 -10.38 11.30 -0.47
CA LYS A 133 -9.69 11.38 0.83
C LYS A 133 -9.02 10.04 1.18
N PRO A 134 -8.14 9.52 0.31
CA PRO A 134 -7.41 8.32 0.65
C PRO A 134 -6.38 8.61 1.72
N VAL A 135 -5.98 7.54 2.43
CA VAL A 135 -4.79 7.60 3.26
C VAL A 135 -3.59 7.81 2.36
N SER A 136 -2.79 8.82 2.67
CA SER A 136 -1.56 9.13 1.94
C SER A 136 -0.44 9.51 2.92
N VAL A 137 0.81 9.41 2.48
CA VAL A 137 1.99 9.73 3.28
C VAL A 137 2.93 10.62 2.46
N GLU A 138 3.69 11.46 3.14
CA GLU A 138 4.75 12.28 2.51
C GLU A 138 6.02 11.45 2.32
N SER A 139 6.79 11.74 1.27
CA SER A 139 7.98 10.98 0.90
C SER A 139 9.13 11.04 1.93
N ASP A 140 9.23 12.14 2.68
CA ASP A 140 10.26 12.33 3.71
C ASP A 140 9.90 11.76 5.09
N ARG A 141 8.71 11.18 5.25
CA ARG A 141 8.35 10.48 6.48
C ARG A 141 9.16 9.18 6.63
N ASP A 142 9.37 8.78 7.87
CA ASP A 142 9.98 7.48 8.14
C ASP A 142 8.96 6.33 8.05
N ILE A 143 9.47 5.13 7.91
CA ILE A 143 8.64 3.93 7.80
C ILE A 143 7.75 3.73 9.03
N ASN A 144 8.19 4.13 10.23
CA ASN A 144 7.39 3.98 11.45
C ASN A 144 6.14 4.85 11.41
N TYR A 145 6.26 6.08 10.89
CA TYR A 145 5.11 6.97 10.70
C TYR A 145 4.12 6.34 9.73
N MET A 146 4.59 5.84 8.59
CA MET A 146 3.76 5.18 7.60
C MET A 146 3.03 3.97 8.18
N LEU A 147 3.76 3.09 8.87
CA LEU A 147 3.18 1.89 9.46
C LEU A 147 2.15 2.20 10.55
N LYS A 148 2.39 3.21 11.40
CA LYS A 148 1.40 3.70 12.37
C LYS A 148 0.15 4.27 11.68
N THR A 149 0.34 4.98 10.57
CA THR A 149 -0.78 5.51 9.77
C THR A 149 -1.66 4.37 9.25
N ILE A 150 -1.06 3.27 8.80
CA ILE A 150 -1.78 2.08 8.34
C ILE A 150 -2.53 1.40 9.50
N GLN A 151 -1.85 1.20 10.65
CA GLN A 151 -2.44 0.53 11.82
C GLN A 151 -3.68 1.21 12.38
N ASN A 152 -3.71 2.54 12.31
CA ASN A 152 -4.81 3.34 12.85
C ASN A 152 -6.04 3.35 11.95
N HIS A 153 -6.01 2.64 10.82
CA HIS A 153 -7.15 2.52 9.91
C HIS A 153 -7.97 1.25 10.17
N GLU A 154 -9.30 1.41 10.14
CA GLU A 154 -10.25 0.29 10.32
C GLU A 154 -10.23 -0.70 9.15
N PHE A 155 -9.73 -0.28 7.98
CA PHE A 155 -9.71 -1.10 6.76
C PHE A 155 -8.29 -1.46 6.36
N LEU A 156 -8.14 -2.66 5.77
CA LEU A 156 -6.88 -3.11 5.20
C LEU A 156 -6.49 -2.18 4.03
N ILE A 157 -5.38 -1.48 4.18
CA ILE A 157 -4.79 -0.62 3.15
C ILE A 157 -3.80 -1.45 2.36
N SER A 158 -4.06 -1.71 1.07
CA SER A 158 -3.17 -2.51 0.21
C SER A 158 -2.17 -1.67 -0.56
N PHE A 159 -2.36 -0.37 -0.63
CA PHE A 159 -1.50 0.59 -1.33
C PHE A 159 -1.65 1.98 -0.71
N ILE A 160 -0.59 2.77 -0.78
CA ILE A 160 -0.53 4.12 -0.19
C ILE A 160 0.02 5.09 -1.23
N PRO A 161 -0.73 6.12 -1.63
CA PRO A 161 -0.22 7.25 -2.40
C PRO A 161 0.83 8.03 -1.61
N ILE A 162 1.93 8.39 -2.27
CA ILE A 162 2.96 9.26 -1.70
C ILE A 162 2.81 10.65 -2.31
N ILE A 163 2.47 11.61 -1.45
CA ILE A 163 2.03 12.95 -1.88
C ILE A 163 2.84 14.02 -1.14
N ASP A 164 3.58 14.84 -1.90
CA ASP A 164 4.24 16.02 -1.38
C ASP A 164 3.68 17.29 -2.03
N ASN A 165 3.31 18.26 -1.22
CA ASN A 165 2.83 19.55 -1.72
C ASN A 165 1.73 19.39 -2.79
N ARG A 166 0.76 18.51 -2.54
CA ARG A 166 -0.35 18.15 -3.43
C ARG A 166 0.06 17.45 -4.74
N LYS A 167 1.32 17.04 -4.90
CA LYS A 167 1.80 16.35 -6.09
C LYS A 167 2.09 14.89 -5.80
N ILE A 168 1.73 14.03 -6.73
CA ILE A 168 2.04 12.61 -6.68
C ILE A 168 3.55 12.45 -6.85
N ARG A 169 4.19 11.78 -5.89
CA ARG A 169 5.60 11.36 -5.95
C ARG A 169 5.73 9.91 -6.39
N GLY A 170 4.76 9.11 -6.01
CA GLY A 170 4.73 7.69 -6.28
C GLY A 170 3.68 7.00 -5.44
N SER A 171 3.88 5.73 -5.19
CA SER A 171 3.02 4.92 -4.32
C SER A 171 3.81 3.78 -3.67
N ILE A 172 3.22 3.18 -2.66
CA ILE A 172 3.72 1.96 -2.04
C ILE A 172 2.62 0.92 -2.10
N THR A 173 2.98 -0.30 -2.49
CA THR A 173 2.16 -1.48 -2.30
C THR A 173 2.82 -2.35 -1.22
N PHE A 174 2.03 -3.17 -0.52
CA PHE A 174 2.63 -4.11 0.43
C PHE A 174 3.58 -5.10 -0.22
N PHE A 175 3.35 -5.44 -1.48
CA PHE A 175 4.23 -6.30 -2.25
C PHE A 175 5.63 -5.68 -2.41
N ASN A 176 5.72 -4.37 -2.66
CA ASN A 176 6.99 -3.65 -2.76
C ASN A 176 7.72 -3.59 -1.43
N LEU A 177 7.00 -3.44 -0.31
CA LEU A 177 7.60 -3.47 1.03
C LEU A 177 8.29 -4.81 1.34
N ILE A 178 7.74 -5.91 0.85
CA ILE A 178 8.31 -7.25 1.07
C ILE A 178 9.51 -7.50 0.15
N ASN A 179 9.51 -6.97 -1.07
CA ASN A 179 10.53 -7.23 -2.08
C ASN A 179 11.68 -6.20 -2.12
N SER A 180 11.59 -5.10 -1.41
CA SER A 180 12.62 -4.04 -1.40
C SER A 180 13.93 -4.43 -0.71
N GLU A 181 14.03 -5.64 -0.17
CA GLU A 181 15.21 -6.17 0.56
C GLU A 181 15.90 -7.36 -0.13
N SER A 182 15.72 -7.55 -1.44
CA SER A 182 16.44 -8.59 -2.20
C SER A 182 17.67 -8.06 -2.92
#